data_cbcbd50d607b51de64d87c7799e5e5d1
#
_entry.id   cbcbd50d607b51de64d87c7799e5e5d1
#
_cell.length_a   1.000
_cell.length_b   1.000
_cell.length_c   1.000
_cell.angle_alpha   90.00
_cell.angle_beta   90.00
_cell.angle_gamma   90.00
#
_symmetry.space_group_name_H-M   'P 1'
#
loop_
_entity.id
_entity.type
_entity.pdbx_description
1 polymer ?
#
loop_
_entity_poly.entity_id
_entity_poly.type
_entity_poly.pdbx_seq_one_letter_code
_entity_poly.pdbx_strand_id
1 'polypeptide(L)'
;PYLFRPLLMIVLLGAVCAVVGTLVNLRATEFTAEAMVHAVFPGIVAGAVYGGIDRIVPAAAAVALLAAVALTWVTHRAARRSASEAGTAVVLTSFFSIGIILSLAKGDMSGQLEALMFGRLLEVTDLRLAQAVLMCLIALAAVAVTWKEQVAYAFDPVGARAGGMRLLILDLVLNMAVAAVVVSASTAVGTLLVIGYLVIPGATARILVSRVRSMVAVAIAVGVGGGYLGMLLMTLPETLDKPISPQATVALVMTAILLLAVGVAAARERLRRVVRQARSAR
;
A
#
# COMPACT_ATOMS: atom_id res chain seq x y z
N PRO A 1 21.82 -15.76 -8.27
CA PRO A 1 20.51 -16.42 -8.32
C PRO A 1 19.59 -16.07 -7.13
N TYR A 2 20.13 -15.93 -5.90
CA TYR A 2 19.31 -15.71 -4.69
C TYR A 2 18.56 -14.37 -4.66
N LEU A 3 19.10 -13.32 -5.28
CA LEU A 3 18.50 -11.99 -5.28
C LEU A 3 17.47 -11.77 -6.40
N PHE A 4 17.39 -12.68 -7.37
CA PHE A 4 16.51 -12.49 -8.54
C PHE A 4 15.01 -12.51 -8.15
N ARG A 5 14.58 -13.49 -7.35
CA ARG A 5 13.18 -13.62 -6.90
C ARG A 5 12.75 -12.45 -6.01
N PRO A 6 13.52 -12.07 -4.96
CA PRO A 6 13.25 -10.88 -4.18
C PRO A 6 13.19 -9.59 -5.01
N LEU A 7 14.11 -9.43 -5.95
CA LEU A 7 14.14 -8.27 -6.84
C LEU A 7 12.88 -8.21 -7.72
N LEU A 8 12.50 -9.33 -8.34
CA LEU A 8 11.29 -9.41 -9.16
C LEU A 8 10.04 -9.08 -8.34
N MET A 9 9.97 -9.57 -7.11
CA MET A 9 8.89 -9.28 -6.18
C MET A 9 8.81 -7.80 -5.83
N ILE A 10 9.94 -7.16 -5.51
CA ILE A 10 10.00 -5.72 -5.21
C ILE A 10 9.59 -4.87 -6.43
N VAL A 11 10.06 -5.20 -7.62
CA VAL A 11 9.70 -4.50 -8.85
C VAL A 11 8.21 -4.63 -9.13
N LEU A 12 7.66 -5.84 -9.03
CA LEU A 12 6.24 -6.11 -9.21
C LEU A 12 5.39 -5.31 -8.21
N LEU A 13 5.71 -5.46 -6.92
CA LEU A 13 4.99 -4.75 -5.86
C LEU A 13 5.15 -3.24 -5.98
N GLY A 14 6.36 -2.75 -6.26
CA GLY A 14 6.63 -1.32 -6.46
C GLY A 14 5.79 -0.72 -7.56
N ALA A 15 5.63 -1.43 -8.70
CA ALA A 15 4.81 -0.97 -9.80
C ALA A 15 3.29 -1.02 -9.47
N VAL A 16 2.81 -2.14 -8.94
CA VAL A 16 1.37 -2.34 -8.66
C VAL A 16 0.90 -1.46 -7.51
N CYS A 17 1.66 -1.41 -6.41
CA CYS A 17 1.37 -0.52 -5.28
C CYS A 17 1.37 0.95 -5.71
N ALA A 18 2.27 1.36 -6.62
CA ALA A 18 2.30 2.72 -7.12
C ALA A 18 1.04 3.09 -7.92
N VAL A 19 0.53 2.18 -8.76
CA VAL A 19 -0.71 2.41 -9.52
C VAL A 19 -1.91 2.49 -8.59
N VAL A 20 -2.10 1.50 -7.72
CA VAL A 20 -3.22 1.46 -6.76
C VAL A 20 -3.09 2.61 -5.75
N GLY A 21 -1.90 2.84 -5.22
CA GLY A 21 -1.59 3.91 -4.28
C GLY A 21 -1.78 5.32 -4.85
N THR A 22 -1.60 5.50 -6.16
CA THR A 22 -1.95 6.78 -6.81
C THR A 22 -3.45 7.07 -6.66
N LEU A 23 -4.32 6.08 -6.86
CA LEU A 23 -5.77 6.25 -6.64
C LEU A 23 -6.11 6.44 -5.16
N VAL A 24 -5.46 5.71 -4.26
CA VAL A 24 -5.62 5.88 -2.81
C VAL A 24 -5.31 7.33 -2.42
N ASN A 25 -4.19 7.87 -2.89
CA ASN A 25 -3.80 9.26 -2.63
C ASN A 25 -4.71 10.30 -3.31
N LEU A 26 -5.17 10.05 -4.55
CA LEU A 26 -6.09 10.96 -5.23
C LEU A 26 -7.44 11.04 -4.53
N ARG A 27 -7.89 9.94 -3.94
CA ARG A 27 -9.17 9.83 -3.24
C ARG A 27 -9.07 10.13 -1.74
N ALA A 28 -7.88 10.45 -1.22
CA ALA A 28 -7.61 10.67 0.20
C ALA A 28 -8.13 9.50 1.08
N THR A 29 -7.86 8.27 0.66
CA THR A 29 -8.28 7.03 1.34
C THR A 29 -7.10 6.28 1.97
N GLU A 30 -6.01 6.98 2.29
CA GLU A 30 -4.80 6.40 2.88
C GLU A 30 -5.09 5.69 4.20
N PHE A 31 -5.94 6.28 5.05
CA PHE A 31 -6.33 5.66 6.32
C PHE A 31 -7.18 4.39 6.12
N THR A 32 -8.01 4.34 5.08
CA THR A 32 -8.75 3.12 4.72
C THR A 32 -7.81 2.03 4.20
N ALA A 33 -6.78 2.41 3.44
CA ALA A 33 -5.76 1.48 2.97
C ALA A 33 -4.92 0.92 4.13
N GLU A 34 -4.56 1.75 5.11
CA GLU A 34 -3.90 1.33 6.35
C GLU A 34 -4.78 0.36 7.15
N ALA A 35 -6.06 0.70 7.31
CA ALA A 35 -7.01 -0.18 7.98
C ALA A 35 -7.11 -1.56 7.29
N MET A 36 -7.04 -1.60 5.95
CA MET A 36 -7.03 -2.85 5.18
C MET A 36 -5.81 -3.71 5.49
N VAL A 37 -4.61 -3.11 5.62
CA VAL A 37 -3.39 -3.84 5.97
C VAL A 37 -3.53 -4.56 7.31
N HIS A 38 -4.08 -3.87 8.30
CA HIS A 38 -4.32 -4.46 9.62
C HIS A 38 -5.50 -5.43 9.64
N ALA A 39 -6.54 -5.18 8.83
CA ALA A 39 -7.71 -6.06 8.74
C ALA A 39 -7.44 -7.40 8.06
N VAL A 40 -6.39 -7.51 7.26
CA VAL A 40 -5.96 -8.78 6.64
C VAL A 40 -5.20 -9.67 7.64
N PHE A 41 -4.65 -9.11 8.71
CA PHE A 41 -3.80 -9.79 9.69
C PHE A 41 -4.41 -11.09 10.27
N PRO A 42 -5.69 -11.15 10.69
CA PRO A 42 -6.28 -12.42 11.17
C PRO A 42 -6.24 -13.53 10.13
N GLY A 43 -6.39 -13.20 8.85
CA GLY A 43 -6.29 -14.19 7.78
C GLY A 43 -4.87 -14.74 7.60
N ILE A 44 -3.86 -13.89 7.72
CA ILE A 44 -2.45 -14.28 7.69
C ILE A 44 -2.15 -15.21 8.85
N VAL A 45 -2.58 -14.84 10.07
CA VAL A 45 -2.40 -15.64 11.27
C VAL A 45 -3.13 -16.98 11.18
N ALA A 46 -4.40 -16.96 10.78
CA ALA A 46 -5.20 -18.20 10.63
C ALA A 46 -4.56 -19.14 9.59
N GLY A 47 -4.10 -18.62 8.46
CA GLY A 47 -3.39 -19.40 7.46
C GLY A 47 -2.11 -20.01 7.99
N ALA A 48 -1.29 -19.25 8.70
CA ALA A 48 -0.03 -19.70 9.28
C ALA A 48 -0.25 -20.77 10.37
N VAL A 49 -1.24 -20.56 11.24
CA VAL A 49 -1.51 -21.39 12.42
C VAL A 49 -2.18 -22.71 12.06
N TYR A 50 -3.19 -22.69 11.19
CA TYR A 50 -4.05 -23.85 10.92
C TYR A 50 -3.77 -24.52 9.57
N GLY A 51 -3.15 -23.83 8.63
CA GLY A 51 -2.96 -24.30 7.26
C GLY A 51 -1.51 -24.50 6.82
N GLY A 52 -0.56 -24.00 7.60
CA GLY A 52 0.84 -23.95 7.21
C GLY A 52 1.14 -22.82 6.20
N ILE A 53 2.42 -22.72 5.84
CA ILE A 53 2.95 -21.60 5.07
C ILE A 53 2.26 -21.39 3.71
N ASP A 54 1.84 -22.49 3.05
CA ASP A 54 1.24 -22.43 1.71
C ASP A 54 -0.23 -21.96 1.73
N ARG A 55 -0.89 -22.01 2.88
CA ARG A 55 -2.28 -21.56 3.05
C ARG A 55 -2.43 -20.14 3.56
N ILE A 56 -1.33 -19.44 3.81
CA ILE A 56 -1.37 -18.04 4.26
C ILE A 56 -2.09 -17.16 3.23
N VAL A 57 -1.71 -17.25 1.95
CA VAL A 57 -2.29 -16.40 0.90
C VAL A 57 -3.80 -16.62 0.72
N PRO A 58 -4.31 -17.85 0.55
CA PRO A 58 -5.76 -18.05 0.40
C PRO A 58 -6.56 -17.68 1.65
N ALA A 59 -6.05 -17.93 2.87
CA ALA A 59 -6.71 -17.52 4.09
C ALA A 59 -6.72 -15.99 4.25
N ALA A 60 -5.59 -15.33 3.97
CA ALA A 60 -5.50 -13.88 3.95
C ALA A 60 -6.43 -13.26 2.91
N ALA A 61 -6.55 -13.84 1.70
CA ALA A 61 -7.45 -13.39 0.65
C ALA A 61 -8.92 -13.48 1.06
N ALA A 62 -9.32 -14.56 1.71
CA ALA A 62 -10.70 -14.72 2.21
C ALA A 62 -11.05 -13.65 3.25
N VAL A 63 -10.16 -13.42 4.23
CA VAL A 63 -10.37 -12.39 5.26
C VAL A 63 -10.29 -10.98 4.65
N ALA A 64 -9.39 -10.75 3.69
CA ALA A 64 -9.26 -9.48 2.98
C ALA A 64 -10.54 -9.11 2.22
N LEU A 65 -11.21 -10.10 1.61
CA LEU A 65 -12.50 -9.90 0.95
C LEU A 65 -13.58 -9.45 1.95
N LEU A 66 -13.67 -10.13 3.10
CA LEU A 66 -14.59 -9.76 4.17
C LEU A 66 -14.28 -8.35 4.72
N ALA A 67 -13.01 -8.04 4.93
CA ALA A 67 -12.55 -6.72 5.39
C ALA A 67 -12.88 -5.62 4.37
N ALA A 68 -12.69 -5.87 3.07
CA ALA A 68 -13.02 -4.91 2.02
C ALA A 68 -14.53 -4.57 2.00
N VAL A 69 -15.38 -5.59 2.14
CA VAL A 69 -16.84 -5.40 2.23
C VAL A 69 -17.20 -4.65 3.51
N ALA A 70 -16.65 -5.05 4.66
CA ALA A 70 -16.91 -4.42 5.95
C ALA A 70 -16.48 -2.95 5.96
N LEU A 71 -15.26 -2.64 5.50
CA LEU A 71 -14.75 -1.28 5.39
C LEU A 71 -15.63 -0.43 4.46
N THR A 72 -15.96 -0.94 3.27
CA THR A 72 -16.80 -0.21 2.32
C THR A 72 -18.17 0.09 2.91
N TRP A 73 -18.78 -0.89 3.58
CA TRP A 73 -20.11 -0.70 4.17
C TRP A 73 -20.09 0.28 5.35
N VAL A 74 -19.10 0.15 6.24
CA VAL A 74 -18.97 1.00 7.43
C VAL A 74 -18.62 2.43 7.02
N THR A 75 -17.65 2.64 6.13
CA THR A 75 -17.27 3.99 5.66
C THR A 75 -18.43 4.67 4.94
N HIS A 76 -19.19 3.93 4.12
CA HIS A 76 -20.36 4.48 3.42
C HIS A 76 -21.51 4.87 4.37
N ARG A 77 -21.74 4.09 5.43
CA ARG A 77 -22.72 4.46 6.47
C ARG A 77 -22.23 5.60 7.34
N ALA A 78 -20.97 5.58 7.74
CA ALA A 78 -20.37 6.58 8.60
C ALA A 78 -20.19 7.94 7.89
N ALA A 79 -19.96 7.96 6.58
CA ALA A 79 -19.88 9.18 5.77
C ALA A 79 -21.18 10.00 5.83
N ARG A 80 -22.34 9.34 5.97
CA ARG A 80 -23.62 10.04 6.17
C ARG A 80 -23.73 10.77 7.52
N ARG A 81 -22.82 10.47 8.47
CA ARG A 81 -22.76 11.05 9.81
C ARG A 81 -21.47 11.84 10.08
N SER A 82 -20.70 12.14 9.02
CA SER A 82 -19.37 12.78 9.11
C SER A 82 -18.38 12.05 10.03
N ALA A 83 -18.49 10.73 10.13
CA ALA A 83 -17.71 9.87 11.04
C ALA A 83 -17.00 8.72 10.32
N SER A 84 -16.58 8.92 9.05
CA SER A 84 -15.97 7.86 8.24
C SER A 84 -14.66 7.32 8.83
N GLU A 85 -13.83 8.19 9.40
CA GLU A 85 -12.57 7.78 10.03
C GLU A 85 -12.79 6.95 11.30
N ALA A 86 -13.75 7.32 12.14
CA ALA A 86 -14.11 6.54 13.32
C ALA A 86 -14.61 5.14 12.94
N GLY A 87 -15.43 5.03 11.89
CA GLY A 87 -15.87 3.74 11.36
C GLY A 87 -14.73 2.88 10.87
N THR A 88 -13.79 3.47 10.14
CA THR A 88 -12.57 2.80 9.67
C THR A 88 -11.72 2.29 10.85
N ALA A 89 -11.53 3.12 11.88
CA ALA A 89 -10.79 2.75 13.08
C ALA A 89 -11.42 1.57 13.84
N VAL A 90 -12.75 1.51 13.91
CA VAL A 90 -13.47 0.38 14.54
C VAL A 90 -13.22 -0.92 13.77
N VAL A 91 -13.30 -0.91 12.44
CA VAL A 91 -13.01 -2.10 11.62
C VAL A 91 -11.55 -2.53 11.80
N LEU A 92 -10.61 -1.58 11.71
CA LEU A 92 -9.18 -1.83 11.90
C LEU A 92 -8.92 -2.55 13.24
N THR A 93 -9.35 -1.93 14.34
CA THR A 93 -9.12 -2.47 15.70
C THR A 93 -9.79 -3.81 15.91
N SER A 94 -11.02 -4.01 15.42
CA SER A 94 -11.76 -5.25 15.57
C SER A 94 -11.04 -6.42 14.88
N PHE A 95 -10.70 -6.26 13.61
CA PHE A 95 -9.99 -7.29 12.85
C PHE A 95 -8.60 -7.55 13.43
N PHE A 96 -7.84 -6.52 13.74
CA PHE A 96 -6.50 -6.66 14.31
C PHE A 96 -6.52 -7.40 15.65
N SER A 97 -7.48 -7.06 16.53
CA SER A 97 -7.67 -7.75 17.82
C SER A 97 -8.00 -9.23 17.65
N ILE A 98 -8.86 -9.58 16.67
CA ILE A 98 -9.15 -10.98 16.33
C ILE A 98 -7.87 -11.70 15.92
N GLY A 99 -7.02 -11.08 15.09
CA GLY A 99 -5.74 -11.65 14.70
C GLY A 99 -4.79 -11.90 15.87
N ILE A 100 -4.74 -10.97 16.83
CA ILE A 100 -3.94 -11.14 18.06
C ILE A 100 -4.50 -12.29 18.91
N ILE A 101 -5.80 -12.34 19.12
CA ILE A 101 -6.46 -13.43 19.88
C ILE A 101 -6.16 -14.78 19.25
N LEU A 102 -6.29 -14.91 17.94
CA LEU A 102 -5.97 -16.15 17.20
C LEU A 102 -4.51 -16.56 17.38
N SER A 103 -3.60 -15.59 17.39
CA SER A 103 -2.18 -15.84 17.61
C SER A 103 -1.87 -16.34 19.01
N LEU A 104 -2.46 -15.73 20.03
CA LEU A 104 -2.26 -16.10 21.44
C LEU A 104 -2.90 -17.45 21.79
N ALA A 105 -4.00 -17.83 21.13
CA ALA A 105 -4.73 -19.06 21.41
C ALA A 105 -3.92 -20.35 21.16
N LYS A 106 -2.84 -20.30 20.40
CA LYS A 106 -2.01 -21.49 20.05
C LYS A 106 -0.65 -21.54 20.75
N GLY A 107 -0.41 -20.71 21.75
CA GLY A 107 0.85 -20.68 22.51
C GLY A 107 1.86 -19.64 22.03
N ASP A 108 3.11 -19.74 22.48
CA ASP A 108 4.13 -18.74 22.23
C ASP A 108 4.52 -18.65 20.74
N MET A 109 3.79 -17.79 20.03
CA MET A 109 4.04 -17.45 18.63
C MET A 109 4.70 -16.07 18.46
N SER A 110 5.23 -15.46 19.51
CA SER A 110 5.79 -14.11 19.49
C SER A 110 6.84 -13.92 18.39
N GLY A 111 7.76 -14.84 18.23
CA GLY A 111 8.76 -14.80 17.15
C GLY A 111 8.18 -15.03 15.75
N GLN A 112 7.10 -15.81 15.62
CA GLN A 112 6.43 -16.02 14.33
C GLN A 112 5.59 -14.81 13.95
N LEU A 113 4.95 -14.15 14.89
CA LEU A 113 4.23 -12.88 14.69
C LEU A 113 5.16 -11.79 14.17
N GLU A 114 6.32 -11.64 14.82
CA GLU A 114 7.33 -10.70 14.40
C GLU A 114 7.78 -10.99 12.96
N ALA A 115 8.05 -12.25 12.62
CA ALA A 115 8.39 -12.66 11.27
C ALA A 115 7.28 -12.40 10.24
N LEU A 116 5.99 -12.48 10.61
CA LEU A 116 4.86 -12.17 9.74
C LEU A 116 4.67 -10.66 9.55
N MET A 117 4.98 -9.86 10.58
CA MET A 117 4.90 -8.39 10.50
C MET A 117 6.03 -7.80 9.66
N PHE A 118 7.25 -8.31 9.80
CA PHE A 118 8.42 -7.83 9.06
C PHE A 118 8.58 -8.50 7.69
N GLY A 119 7.93 -9.65 7.47
CA GLY A 119 8.02 -10.42 6.22
C GLY A 119 9.33 -11.19 6.07
N ARG A 120 9.40 -12.02 5.04
CA ARG A 120 10.57 -12.85 4.71
C ARG A 120 10.93 -12.71 3.23
N LEU A 121 11.37 -11.53 2.85
CA LEU A 121 11.65 -11.17 1.46
C LEU A 121 12.65 -12.11 0.80
N LEU A 122 13.65 -12.57 1.53
CA LEU A 122 14.70 -13.47 1.00
C LEU A 122 14.26 -14.94 0.87
N GLU A 123 13.12 -15.31 1.46
CA GLU A 123 12.57 -16.68 1.45
C GLU A 123 11.37 -16.82 0.48
N VAL A 124 11.30 -16.00 -0.56
CA VAL A 124 10.21 -16.07 -1.55
C VAL A 124 10.34 -17.34 -2.40
N THR A 125 9.34 -18.22 -2.31
CA THR A 125 9.21 -19.43 -3.14
C THR A 125 8.52 -19.13 -4.47
N ASP A 126 8.67 -20.03 -5.46
CA ASP A 126 8.02 -19.85 -6.78
C ASP A 126 6.50 -19.83 -6.66
N LEU A 127 5.92 -20.64 -5.76
CA LEU A 127 4.49 -20.64 -5.49
C LEU A 127 4.00 -19.31 -4.94
N ARG A 128 4.71 -18.72 -3.97
CA ARG A 128 4.37 -17.41 -3.40
C ARG A 128 4.50 -16.30 -4.43
N LEU A 129 5.54 -16.34 -5.26
CA LEU A 129 5.69 -15.40 -6.36
C LEU A 129 4.54 -15.50 -7.35
N ALA A 130 4.13 -16.71 -7.74
CA ALA A 130 2.98 -16.91 -8.63
C ALA A 130 1.67 -16.42 -8.02
N GLN A 131 1.43 -16.68 -6.73
CA GLN A 131 0.26 -16.18 -6.00
C GLN A 131 0.26 -14.65 -5.93
N ALA A 132 1.42 -14.04 -5.67
CA ALA A 132 1.56 -12.58 -5.63
C ALA A 132 1.30 -11.95 -7.01
N VAL A 133 1.85 -12.54 -8.08
CA VAL A 133 1.58 -12.11 -9.46
C VAL A 133 0.08 -12.17 -9.77
N LEU A 134 -0.59 -13.28 -9.40
CA LEU A 134 -2.03 -13.42 -9.62
C LEU A 134 -2.83 -12.32 -8.89
N MET A 135 -2.54 -12.08 -7.61
CA MET A 135 -3.22 -11.04 -6.82
C MET A 135 -2.94 -9.64 -7.38
N CYS A 136 -1.70 -9.37 -7.80
CA CYS A 136 -1.34 -8.12 -8.46
C CYS A 136 -2.08 -7.91 -9.79
N LEU A 137 -2.23 -8.97 -10.59
CA LEU A 137 -3.01 -8.90 -11.84
C LEU A 137 -4.48 -8.64 -11.58
N ILE A 138 -5.07 -9.26 -10.56
CA ILE A 138 -6.47 -9.00 -10.15
C ILE A 138 -6.62 -7.54 -9.72
N ALA A 139 -5.70 -7.01 -8.90
CA ALA A 139 -5.73 -5.62 -8.48
C ALA A 139 -5.61 -4.65 -9.65
N LEU A 140 -4.66 -4.88 -10.57
CA LEU A 140 -4.47 -4.05 -11.76
C LEU A 140 -5.68 -4.12 -12.69
N ALA A 141 -6.26 -5.30 -12.91
CA ALA A 141 -7.45 -5.47 -13.72
C ALA A 141 -8.65 -4.69 -13.15
N ALA A 142 -8.89 -4.81 -11.84
CA ALA A 142 -9.95 -4.07 -11.15
C ALA A 142 -9.79 -2.56 -11.29
N VAL A 143 -8.57 -2.07 -11.09
CA VAL A 143 -8.23 -0.65 -11.24
C VAL A 143 -8.32 -0.20 -12.71
N ALA A 144 -7.80 -1.00 -13.66
CA ALA A 144 -7.79 -0.64 -15.08
C ALA A 144 -9.22 -0.51 -15.66
N VAL A 145 -10.10 -1.44 -15.31
CA VAL A 145 -11.50 -1.42 -15.75
C VAL A 145 -12.25 -0.19 -15.23
N THR A 146 -11.98 0.22 -13.99
CA THR A 146 -12.67 1.33 -13.32
C THR A 146 -11.85 2.63 -13.28
N TRP A 147 -10.74 2.70 -14.03
CA TRP A 147 -9.81 3.82 -13.94
C TRP A 147 -10.44 5.19 -14.17
N LYS A 148 -11.25 5.31 -15.21
CA LYS A 148 -11.88 6.58 -15.59
C LYS A 148 -12.87 7.04 -14.52
N GLU A 149 -13.67 6.13 -14.03
CA GLU A 149 -14.67 6.38 -12.99
C GLU A 149 -14.00 6.71 -11.66
N GLN A 150 -12.93 6.00 -11.29
CA GLN A 150 -12.15 6.28 -10.09
C GLN A 150 -11.52 7.67 -10.12
N VAL A 151 -10.93 8.06 -11.25
CA VAL A 151 -10.35 9.39 -11.43
C VAL A 151 -11.45 10.46 -11.40
N ALA A 152 -12.55 10.28 -12.13
CA ALA A 152 -13.67 11.21 -12.12
C ALA A 152 -14.23 11.41 -10.70
N TYR A 153 -14.41 10.33 -9.96
CA TYR A 153 -14.87 10.36 -8.56
C TYR A 153 -13.87 11.06 -7.63
N ALA A 154 -12.56 10.93 -7.87
CA ALA A 154 -11.54 11.59 -7.04
C ALA A 154 -11.57 13.11 -7.16
N PHE A 155 -11.93 13.66 -8.34
CA PHE A 155 -11.96 15.10 -8.57
C PHE A 155 -13.31 15.73 -8.31
N ASP A 156 -14.40 15.03 -8.61
CA ASP A 156 -15.78 15.53 -8.44
C ASP A 156 -16.73 14.42 -7.96
N PRO A 157 -16.80 14.19 -6.64
CA PRO A 157 -17.71 13.19 -6.05
C PRO A 157 -19.19 13.53 -6.28
N VAL A 158 -19.53 14.82 -6.35
CA VAL A 158 -20.91 15.26 -6.53
C VAL A 158 -21.36 15.06 -7.96
N GLY A 159 -20.54 15.49 -8.92
CA GLY A 159 -20.80 15.27 -10.35
C GLY A 159 -20.81 13.80 -10.72
N ALA A 160 -19.91 12.99 -10.16
CA ALA A 160 -19.90 11.54 -10.36
C ALA A 160 -21.22 10.88 -9.90
N ARG A 161 -21.74 11.31 -8.74
CA ARG A 161 -23.04 10.84 -8.25
C ARG A 161 -24.19 11.31 -9.13
N ALA A 162 -24.19 12.58 -9.53
CA ALA A 162 -25.21 13.15 -10.43
C ALA A 162 -25.19 12.48 -11.81
N GLY A 163 -24.01 12.07 -12.30
CA GLY A 163 -23.83 11.30 -13.52
C GLY A 163 -24.24 9.81 -13.42
N GLY A 164 -24.83 9.39 -12.30
CA GLY A 164 -25.34 8.03 -12.11
C GLY A 164 -24.28 6.99 -11.74
N MET A 165 -23.04 7.38 -11.40
CA MET A 165 -22.00 6.44 -10.97
C MET A 165 -22.36 5.84 -9.60
N ARG A 166 -22.18 4.53 -9.48
CA ARG A 166 -22.41 3.79 -8.23
C ARG A 166 -21.17 3.88 -7.33
N LEU A 167 -21.08 4.96 -6.53
CA LEU A 167 -19.91 5.25 -5.71
C LEU A 167 -19.54 4.12 -4.76
N LEU A 168 -20.53 3.44 -4.17
CA LEU A 168 -20.31 2.27 -3.31
C LEU A 168 -19.56 1.14 -4.03
N ILE A 169 -19.88 0.90 -5.30
CA ILE A 169 -19.18 -0.13 -6.11
C ILE A 169 -17.74 0.32 -6.37
N LEU A 170 -17.52 1.59 -6.69
CA LEU A 170 -16.17 2.14 -6.91
C LEU A 170 -15.33 2.07 -5.64
N ASP A 171 -15.91 2.35 -4.48
CA ASP A 171 -15.24 2.19 -3.18
C ASP A 171 -14.89 0.73 -2.91
N LEU A 172 -15.85 -0.18 -3.17
CA LEU A 172 -15.62 -1.62 -2.99
C LEU A 172 -14.50 -2.12 -3.90
N VAL A 173 -14.51 -1.74 -5.18
CA VAL A 173 -13.48 -2.15 -6.16
C VAL A 173 -12.10 -1.63 -5.74
N LEU A 174 -11.98 -0.38 -5.29
CA LEU A 174 -10.71 0.15 -4.80
C LEU A 174 -10.24 -0.59 -3.55
N ASN A 175 -11.12 -0.81 -2.57
CA ASN A 175 -10.80 -1.56 -1.36
C ASN A 175 -10.40 -3.01 -1.66
N MET A 176 -11.04 -3.66 -2.62
CA MET A 176 -10.64 -5.00 -3.09
C MET A 176 -9.29 -5.00 -3.80
N ALA A 177 -9.00 -3.97 -4.60
CA ALA A 177 -7.68 -3.83 -5.22
C ALA A 177 -6.58 -3.61 -4.17
N VAL A 178 -6.83 -2.76 -3.17
CA VAL A 178 -5.93 -2.58 -2.03
C VAL A 178 -5.75 -3.89 -1.27
N ALA A 179 -6.84 -4.61 -0.97
CA ALA A 179 -6.81 -5.90 -0.29
C ALA A 179 -5.95 -6.94 -1.04
N ALA A 180 -6.10 -7.05 -2.36
CA ALA A 180 -5.32 -7.96 -3.19
C ALA A 180 -3.82 -7.62 -3.17
N VAL A 181 -3.47 -6.32 -3.25
CA VAL A 181 -2.09 -5.85 -3.12
C VAL A 181 -1.54 -6.17 -1.73
N VAL A 182 -2.30 -5.90 -0.67
CA VAL A 182 -1.89 -6.19 0.72
C VAL A 182 -1.63 -7.68 0.92
N VAL A 183 -2.51 -8.55 0.44
CA VAL A 183 -2.32 -10.01 0.54
C VAL A 183 -1.06 -10.45 -0.20
N SER A 184 -0.80 -9.91 -1.40
CA SER A 184 0.39 -10.28 -2.17
C SER A 184 1.68 -9.78 -1.51
N ALA A 185 1.66 -8.57 -0.94
CA ALA A 185 2.83 -7.93 -0.38
C ALA A 185 3.16 -8.40 1.04
N SER A 186 2.14 -8.67 1.86
CA SER A 186 2.32 -9.03 3.27
C SER A 186 3.16 -10.28 3.49
N THR A 187 3.06 -11.27 2.59
CA THR A 187 3.82 -12.51 2.69
C THR A 187 5.31 -12.37 2.34
N ALA A 188 5.66 -11.36 1.55
CA ALA A 188 7.03 -11.14 1.10
C ALA A 188 7.73 -10.02 1.85
N VAL A 189 7.05 -8.87 1.93
CA VAL A 189 7.65 -7.62 2.39
C VAL A 189 7.23 -7.28 3.82
N GLY A 190 6.22 -7.98 4.33
CA GLY A 190 5.64 -7.74 5.66
C GLY A 190 4.61 -6.62 5.66
N THR A 191 3.72 -6.65 6.65
CA THR A 191 2.59 -5.71 6.72
C THR A 191 3.03 -4.25 6.89
N LEU A 192 4.11 -4.00 7.63
CA LEU A 192 4.58 -2.64 7.89
C LEU A 192 5.10 -1.92 6.64
N LEU A 193 5.83 -2.61 5.75
CA LEU A 193 6.37 -1.98 4.55
C LEU A 193 5.32 -1.82 3.45
N VAL A 194 4.25 -2.62 3.47
CA VAL A 194 3.16 -2.54 2.48
C VAL A 194 2.51 -1.15 2.47
N ILE A 195 2.27 -0.55 3.64
CA ILE A 195 1.71 0.80 3.76
C ILE A 195 2.65 1.81 3.09
N GLY A 196 3.95 1.70 3.36
CA GLY A 196 4.96 2.54 2.72
C GLY A 196 4.90 2.45 1.19
N TYR A 197 4.82 1.25 0.64
CA TYR A 197 4.70 1.03 -0.81
C TYR A 197 3.40 1.57 -1.41
N LEU A 198 2.29 1.52 -0.67
CA LEU A 198 1.00 2.03 -1.14
C LEU A 198 0.92 3.56 -1.08
N VAL A 199 1.45 4.17 -0.03
CA VAL A 199 1.23 5.60 0.23
C VAL A 199 2.37 6.47 -0.32
N ILE A 200 3.64 6.13 -0.03
CA ILE A 200 4.79 7.00 -0.31
C ILE A 200 4.96 7.31 -1.81
N PRO A 201 4.91 6.34 -2.75
CA PRO A 201 5.08 6.63 -4.16
C PRO A 201 4.01 7.57 -4.72
N GLY A 202 2.73 7.33 -4.34
CA GLY A 202 1.61 8.16 -4.74
C GLY A 202 1.70 9.58 -4.17
N ALA A 203 2.01 9.72 -2.88
CA ALA A 203 2.21 11.00 -2.21
C ALA A 203 3.37 11.79 -2.84
N THR A 204 4.50 11.14 -3.09
CA THR A 204 5.66 11.75 -3.76
C THR A 204 5.30 12.26 -5.15
N ALA A 205 4.59 11.45 -5.93
CA ALA A 205 4.15 11.83 -7.27
C ALA A 205 3.19 13.03 -7.24
N ARG A 206 2.25 13.07 -6.29
CA ARG A 206 1.30 14.16 -6.11
C ARG A 206 1.98 15.50 -5.78
N ILE A 207 3.09 15.46 -5.05
CA ILE A 207 3.88 16.66 -4.72
C ILE A 207 4.65 17.17 -5.95
N LEU A 208 5.17 16.28 -6.78
CA LEU A 208 6.06 16.64 -7.89
C LEU A 208 5.33 17.04 -9.17
N VAL A 209 4.16 16.43 -9.45
CA VAL A 209 3.45 16.59 -10.74
C VAL A 209 1.94 16.74 -10.52
N SER A 210 1.28 17.44 -11.48
CA SER A 210 -0.16 17.75 -11.41
C SER A 210 -1.03 16.93 -12.34
N ARG A 211 -0.44 16.21 -13.32
CA ARG A 211 -1.20 15.40 -14.29
C ARG A 211 -1.27 13.96 -13.82
N VAL A 212 -2.45 13.35 -13.78
CA VAL A 212 -2.67 11.98 -13.31
C VAL A 212 -1.77 10.95 -14.00
N ARG A 213 -1.63 11.02 -15.33
CA ARG A 213 -0.74 10.10 -16.08
C ARG A 213 0.72 10.22 -15.63
N SER A 214 1.19 11.46 -15.44
CA SER A 214 2.55 11.71 -14.94
C SER A 214 2.70 11.27 -13.49
N MET A 215 1.62 11.39 -12.66
CA MET A 215 1.62 10.90 -11.28
C MET A 215 1.84 9.39 -11.24
N VAL A 216 1.15 8.63 -12.07
CA VAL A 216 1.33 7.17 -12.15
C VAL A 216 2.77 6.82 -12.57
N ALA A 217 3.30 7.48 -13.60
CA ALA A 217 4.67 7.23 -14.06
C ALA A 217 5.73 7.55 -12.99
N VAL A 218 5.59 8.69 -12.31
CA VAL A 218 6.49 9.09 -11.20
C VAL A 218 6.32 8.15 -10.02
N ALA A 219 5.10 7.77 -9.66
CA ALA A 219 4.84 6.82 -8.59
C ALA A 219 5.50 5.46 -8.86
N ILE A 220 5.38 4.94 -10.09
CA ILE A 220 6.04 3.68 -10.49
C ILE A 220 7.56 3.84 -10.39
N ALA A 221 8.12 4.95 -10.88
CA ALA A 221 9.56 5.20 -10.79
C ALA A 221 10.05 5.25 -9.34
N VAL A 222 9.27 5.88 -8.44
CA VAL A 222 9.58 5.95 -7.00
C VAL A 222 9.42 4.58 -6.33
N GLY A 223 8.32 3.86 -6.59
CA GLY A 223 8.06 2.55 -6.00
C GLY A 223 9.09 1.50 -6.41
N VAL A 224 9.35 1.38 -7.71
CA VAL A 224 10.34 0.44 -8.25
C VAL A 224 11.75 0.88 -7.91
N GLY A 225 12.08 2.17 -8.14
CA GLY A 225 13.40 2.72 -7.89
C GLY A 225 13.77 2.72 -6.41
N GLY A 226 12.83 3.12 -5.53
CA GLY A 226 13.03 3.11 -4.08
C GLY A 226 13.23 1.70 -3.53
N GLY A 227 12.45 0.72 -4.04
CA GLY A 227 12.63 -0.68 -3.70
C GLY A 227 13.97 -1.25 -4.17
N TYR A 228 14.35 -0.96 -5.42
CA TYR A 228 15.63 -1.38 -5.98
C TYR A 228 16.82 -0.77 -5.23
N LEU A 229 16.80 0.55 -5.01
CA LEU A 229 17.85 1.26 -4.27
C LEU A 229 17.96 0.76 -2.83
N GLY A 230 16.82 0.51 -2.16
CA GLY A 230 16.81 -0.05 -0.81
C GLY A 230 17.47 -1.43 -0.74
N MET A 231 17.21 -2.27 -1.75
CA MET A 231 17.84 -3.58 -1.84
C MET A 231 19.32 -3.49 -2.22
N LEU A 232 19.70 -2.56 -3.10
CA LEU A 232 21.10 -2.32 -3.47
C LEU A 232 21.89 -1.81 -2.26
N LEU A 233 21.31 -0.92 -1.46
CA LEU A 233 21.98 -0.35 -0.27
C LEU A 233 22.32 -1.44 0.76
N MET A 234 21.48 -2.49 0.85
CA MET A 234 21.75 -3.65 1.70
C MET A 234 22.97 -4.48 1.21
N THR A 235 23.29 -4.46 -0.10
CA THR A 235 24.42 -5.21 -0.66
C THR A 235 25.75 -4.46 -0.59
N LEU A 236 25.75 -3.20 -0.16
CA LEU A 236 26.98 -2.45 0.05
C LEU A 236 27.73 -3.02 1.28
N PRO A 237 29.05 -3.21 1.17
CA PRO A 237 29.78 -3.94 2.18
C PRO A 237 29.82 -3.23 3.55
N GLU A 238 29.46 -3.93 4.57
CA GLU A 238 30.02 -4.15 5.92
C GLU A 238 30.66 -2.98 6.70
N THR A 239 30.27 -1.74 6.47
CA THR A 239 30.68 -0.67 7.38
C THR A 239 29.88 -0.63 8.68
N LEU A 240 28.86 -1.46 8.82
CA LEU A 240 28.01 -1.58 10.00
C LEU A 240 28.03 -3.04 10.49
N ASP A 241 28.63 -3.28 11.64
CA ASP A 241 28.73 -4.57 12.34
C ASP A 241 27.37 -5.25 12.70
N LYS A 242 26.26 -4.79 12.13
CA LYS A 242 24.91 -5.30 12.42
C LYS A 242 24.15 -5.63 11.15
N PRO A 243 23.48 -6.78 11.09
CA PRO A 243 22.61 -7.14 9.96
C PRO A 243 21.43 -6.16 9.89
N ILE A 244 21.34 -5.40 8.79
CA ILE A 244 20.22 -4.48 8.54
C ILE A 244 19.13 -5.26 7.81
N SER A 245 17.88 -5.13 8.27
CA SER A 245 16.76 -5.79 7.58
C SER A 245 16.49 -5.14 6.21
N PRO A 246 16.29 -5.95 5.15
CA PRO A 246 15.98 -5.43 3.80
C PRO A 246 14.78 -4.49 3.79
N GLN A 247 13.77 -4.80 4.59
CA GLN A 247 12.54 -4.04 4.69
C GLN A 247 12.77 -2.65 5.28
N ALA A 248 13.57 -2.55 6.34
CA ALA A 248 13.90 -1.27 6.96
C ALA A 248 14.68 -0.37 6.00
N THR A 249 15.61 -0.94 5.23
CA THR A 249 16.40 -0.19 4.25
C THR A 249 15.52 0.37 3.13
N VAL A 250 14.60 -0.44 2.61
CA VAL A 250 13.64 0.00 1.58
C VAL A 250 12.74 1.12 2.14
N ALA A 251 12.22 0.97 3.36
CA ALA A 251 11.38 2.00 4.00
C ALA A 251 12.13 3.32 4.19
N LEU A 252 13.38 3.26 4.64
CA LEU A 252 14.23 4.45 4.81
C LEU A 252 14.51 5.14 3.48
N VAL A 253 14.84 4.41 2.42
CA VAL A 253 15.08 4.96 1.10
C VAL A 253 13.83 5.64 0.55
N MET A 254 12.67 4.99 0.65
CA MET A 254 11.40 5.58 0.20
C MET A 254 11.06 6.85 0.98
N THR A 255 11.24 6.84 2.29
CA THR A 255 11.04 8.01 3.15
C THR A 255 12.00 9.15 2.77
N ALA A 256 13.27 8.84 2.52
CA ALA A 256 14.25 9.82 2.05
C ALA A 256 13.84 10.44 0.70
N ILE A 257 13.36 9.64 -0.26
CA ILE A 257 12.85 10.13 -1.54
C ILE A 257 11.67 11.07 -1.33
N LEU A 258 10.73 10.74 -0.45
CA LEU A 258 9.60 11.61 -0.12
C LEU A 258 10.07 12.94 0.48
N LEU A 259 10.98 12.90 1.45
CA LEU A 259 11.52 14.11 2.08
C LEU A 259 12.26 15.00 1.06
N LEU A 260 13.03 14.40 0.16
CA LEU A 260 13.68 15.13 -0.95
C LEU A 260 12.64 15.77 -1.87
N ALA A 261 11.56 15.07 -2.21
CA ALA A 261 10.48 15.61 -3.03
C ALA A 261 9.80 16.82 -2.36
N VAL A 262 9.53 16.72 -1.06
CA VAL A 262 8.98 17.83 -0.26
C VAL A 262 9.95 19.02 -0.26
N GLY A 263 11.25 18.79 -0.05
CA GLY A 263 12.27 19.82 -0.09
C GLY A 263 12.34 20.52 -1.45
N VAL A 264 12.32 19.75 -2.54
CA VAL A 264 12.32 20.28 -3.91
C VAL A 264 11.06 21.12 -4.19
N ALA A 265 9.88 20.64 -3.74
CA ALA A 265 8.62 21.38 -3.91
C ALA A 265 8.65 22.71 -3.13
N ALA A 266 9.12 22.70 -1.89
CA ALA A 266 9.27 23.91 -1.08
C ALA A 266 10.27 24.91 -1.69
N ALA A 267 11.40 24.44 -2.22
CA ALA A 267 12.37 25.28 -2.90
C ALA A 267 11.79 25.92 -4.18
N ARG A 268 11.06 25.14 -4.99
CA ARG A 268 10.37 25.65 -6.19
C ARG A 268 9.34 26.73 -5.84
N GLU A 269 8.60 26.56 -4.76
CA GLU A 269 7.60 27.53 -4.34
C GLU A 269 8.24 28.83 -3.84
N ARG A 270 9.31 28.75 -3.06
CA ARG A 270 10.11 29.93 -2.65
C ARG A 270 10.64 30.71 -3.85
N LEU A 271 11.21 30.01 -4.82
CA LEU A 271 11.74 30.63 -6.03
C LEU A 271 10.65 31.33 -6.84
N ARG A 272 9.48 30.71 -6.98
CA ARG A 272 8.32 31.30 -7.66
C ARG A 272 7.83 32.58 -6.95
N ARG A 273 7.83 32.62 -5.62
CA ARG A 273 7.45 33.82 -4.84
C ARG A 273 8.44 34.96 -5.08
N VAL A 274 9.76 34.68 -5.04
CA VAL A 274 10.80 35.70 -5.30
C VAL A 274 10.68 36.26 -6.70
N VAL A 275 10.50 35.41 -7.72
CA VAL A 275 10.34 35.86 -9.13
C VAL A 275 9.07 36.70 -9.31
N ARG A 276 7.95 36.36 -8.64
CA ARG A 276 6.70 37.15 -8.67
C ARG A 276 6.91 38.53 -8.03
N GLN A 277 7.56 38.59 -6.89
CA GLN A 277 7.86 39.88 -6.20
C GLN A 277 8.78 40.76 -7.04
N ALA A 278 9.80 40.19 -7.68
CA ALA A 278 10.68 40.94 -8.58
C ALA A 278 9.97 41.48 -9.84
N ARG A 279 8.91 40.78 -10.31
CA ARG A 279 8.10 41.24 -11.46
C ARG A 279 7.08 42.33 -11.07
N SER A 280 6.57 42.34 -9.83
CA SER A 280 5.62 43.38 -9.34
C SER A 280 6.32 44.68 -8.92
N ALA A 281 7.67 44.63 -8.75
CA ALA A 281 8.48 45.80 -8.43
C ALA A 281 9.02 46.55 -9.66
N ARG A 282 8.77 46.02 -10.87
CA ARG A 282 9.04 46.70 -12.17
C ARG A 282 7.74 47.18 -12.79
#